data_44ecb97313b3b9f310d334d291e00a87
#
_entry.id   44ecb97313b3b9f310d334d291e00a87
#
_cell.length_a   1.000
_cell.length_b   1.000
_cell.length_c   1.000
_cell.angle_alpha   90.00
_cell.angle_beta   90.00
_cell.angle_gamma   90.00
#
_symmetry.space_group_name_H-M   'P 1'
#
loop_
_entity.id
_entity.type
_entity.pdbx_description
1 polymer ?
#
loop_
_entity_poly.entity_id
_entity_poly.type
_entity_poly.pdbx_seq_one_letter_code
_entity_poly.pdbx_strand_id
1 'polypeptide(L)'
;MLFDVRDTGARLKPGSGIRPTVTNVDLRFHNDNSYNETPPEFVCLLCLHPAMQGGISQVMSVATAHAALEQRHPELMARLYRPFWYDRHAEHQPGEPTTFAAPMFERGADGTTKARLALSEIHAGYELRGERLDNETAAALAAVQSVFDQPELHVELGFAPGQIQYVNNRATGHARTEFTDFPEPERKRHLVRLWLRDAGRRGYRG
;
A
#
# COMPACT_ATOMS: atom_id res chain seq x y z
N MET A 1 -8.81 5.58 -14.34
CA MET A 1 -9.98 4.74 -13.93
C MET A 1 -10.37 5.18 -12.53
N LEU A 2 -11.67 5.34 -12.28
CA LEU A 2 -12.20 5.68 -10.96
C LEU A 2 -12.60 4.39 -10.23
N PHE A 3 -12.29 4.33 -8.94
CA PHE A 3 -12.63 3.20 -8.08
C PHE A 3 -13.37 3.68 -6.84
N ASP A 4 -14.46 3.00 -6.53
CA ASP A 4 -15.16 3.20 -5.26
C ASP A 4 -14.42 2.51 -4.13
N VAL A 5 -14.13 3.27 -3.07
CA VAL A 5 -13.51 2.80 -1.84
C VAL A 5 -14.55 2.89 -0.72
N ARG A 6 -15.22 1.78 -0.47
CA ARG A 6 -16.32 1.67 0.51
C ARG A 6 -16.45 0.24 1.01
N ASP A 7 -16.98 0.06 2.22
CA ASP A 7 -17.29 -1.27 2.71
C ASP A 7 -18.49 -1.86 1.93
N THR A 8 -18.27 -3.02 1.32
CA THR A 8 -19.29 -3.78 0.58
C THR A 8 -19.89 -4.91 1.41
N GLY A 9 -19.46 -5.04 2.69
CA GLY A 9 -19.78 -6.18 3.53
C GLY A 9 -18.92 -7.42 3.26
N ALA A 10 -17.99 -7.34 2.31
CA ALA A 10 -17.05 -8.42 2.05
C ALA A 10 -16.17 -8.68 3.27
N ARG A 11 -15.68 -9.92 3.41
CA ARG A 11 -14.77 -10.29 4.49
C ARG A 11 -13.47 -10.80 3.89
N LEU A 12 -12.34 -10.31 4.41
CA LEU A 12 -11.03 -10.79 4.00
C LEU A 12 -10.90 -12.29 4.29
N LYS A 13 -10.51 -13.03 3.26
CA LYS A 13 -10.18 -14.46 3.37
C LYS A 13 -8.96 -14.71 2.49
N PRO A 14 -7.98 -15.52 2.95
CA PRO A 14 -6.84 -15.90 2.12
C PRO A 14 -7.32 -16.47 0.77
N GLY A 15 -6.69 -16.04 -0.32
CA GLY A 15 -7.01 -16.51 -1.68
C GLY A 15 -8.35 -16.06 -2.27
N SER A 16 -9.13 -15.22 -1.57
CA SER A 16 -10.45 -14.76 -2.05
C SER A 16 -10.38 -13.63 -3.09
N GLY A 17 -9.23 -12.99 -3.27
CA GLY A 17 -9.11 -11.80 -4.11
C GLY A 17 -9.82 -10.55 -3.56
N ILE A 18 -10.42 -10.64 -2.37
CA ILE A 18 -11.08 -9.50 -1.72
C ILE A 18 -10.01 -8.57 -1.17
N ARG A 19 -10.11 -7.30 -1.53
CA ARG A 19 -9.14 -6.28 -1.12
C ARG A 19 -9.61 -5.53 0.13
N PRO A 20 -8.68 -5.07 0.98
CA PRO A 20 -9.02 -4.23 2.13
C PRO A 20 -9.82 -2.96 1.76
N THR A 21 -9.64 -2.44 0.54
CA THR A 21 -10.34 -1.23 0.05
C THR A 21 -11.87 -1.38 -0.03
N VAL A 22 -12.39 -2.61 -0.07
CA VAL A 22 -13.83 -2.89 -0.08
C VAL A 22 -14.34 -3.46 1.25
N THR A 23 -13.58 -3.26 2.31
CA THR A 23 -13.90 -3.68 3.68
C THR A 23 -13.70 -2.53 4.66
N ASN A 24 -14.17 -2.71 5.89
CA ASN A 24 -14.01 -1.74 6.98
C ASN A 24 -12.81 -1.99 7.90
N VAL A 25 -12.03 -3.05 7.67
CA VAL A 25 -10.84 -3.37 8.49
C VAL A 25 -9.74 -2.33 8.29
N ASP A 26 -8.79 -2.29 9.21
CA ASP A 26 -7.59 -1.47 9.05
C ASP A 26 -6.84 -1.82 7.75
N LEU A 27 -6.22 -0.84 7.16
CA LEU A 27 -5.34 -1.00 6.01
C LEU A 27 -3.97 -0.46 6.39
N ARG A 28 -3.02 -1.39 6.54
CA ARG A 28 -1.65 -1.05 6.93
C ARG A 28 -0.93 -0.19 5.91
N PHE A 29 0.18 0.41 6.30
CA PHE A 29 0.97 1.25 5.39
C PHE A 29 1.37 0.50 4.13
N HIS A 30 1.04 1.10 2.99
CA HIS A 30 1.31 0.54 1.67
C HIS A 30 1.47 1.65 0.62
N ASN A 31 1.91 1.25 -0.56
CA ASN A 31 1.76 2.02 -1.80
C ASN A 31 0.79 1.29 -2.71
N ASP A 32 -0.11 2.01 -3.35
CA ASP A 32 -1.06 1.41 -4.28
C ASP A 32 -0.35 0.75 -5.46
N ASN A 33 -0.76 -0.48 -5.78
CA ASN A 33 -0.28 -1.27 -6.92
C ASN A 33 1.25 -1.42 -7.00
N SER A 34 1.94 -1.32 -5.88
CA SER A 34 3.41 -1.40 -5.80
C SER A 34 3.97 -2.81 -6.03
N TYR A 35 3.10 -3.80 -6.06
CA TYR A 35 3.36 -5.21 -6.36
C TYR A 35 3.34 -5.53 -7.87
N ASN A 36 3.14 -4.54 -8.73
CA ASN A 36 3.19 -4.65 -10.19
C ASN A 36 4.36 -3.84 -10.78
N GLU A 37 4.63 -4.04 -12.07
CA GLU A 37 5.78 -3.45 -12.77
C GLU A 37 5.74 -1.92 -12.72
N THR A 38 4.57 -1.33 -13.00
CA THR A 38 4.39 0.11 -13.11
C THR A 38 3.32 0.60 -12.13
N PRO A 39 3.66 0.85 -10.86
CA PRO A 39 2.73 1.46 -9.92
C PRO A 39 2.36 2.89 -10.34
N PRO A 40 1.19 3.41 -9.94
CA PRO A 40 0.85 4.81 -10.18
C PRO A 40 1.81 5.74 -9.44
N GLU A 41 2.14 6.88 -10.06
CA GLU A 41 2.94 7.95 -9.45
C GLU A 41 2.15 8.66 -8.36
N PHE A 42 0.86 8.88 -8.61
CA PHE A 42 0.00 9.57 -7.66
C PHE A 42 -1.30 8.82 -7.42
N VAL A 43 -1.78 8.92 -6.18
CA VAL A 43 -3.09 8.43 -5.74
C VAL A 43 -3.90 9.60 -5.23
N CYS A 44 -5.09 9.78 -5.81
CA CYS A 44 -6.07 10.76 -5.34
C CYS A 44 -7.23 10.03 -4.67
N LEU A 45 -7.68 10.53 -3.53
CA LEU A 45 -8.87 10.05 -2.81
C LEU A 45 -9.80 11.24 -2.56
N LEU A 46 -10.92 11.29 -3.27
CA LEU A 46 -12.01 12.25 -3.03
C LEU A 46 -12.97 11.65 -2.00
N CYS A 47 -13.23 12.37 -0.91
CA CYS A 47 -14.23 11.99 0.06
C CYS A 47 -15.62 12.45 -0.38
N LEU A 48 -16.54 11.52 -0.60
CA LEU A 48 -17.96 11.79 -0.75
C LEU A 48 -18.65 11.76 0.62
N HIS A 49 -18.42 10.71 1.40
CA HIS A 49 -18.94 10.51 2.74
C HIS A 49 -17.84 9.96 3.67
N PRO A 50 -17.58 10.56 4.83
CA PRO A 50 -16.72 9.98 5.84
C PRO A 50 -17.44 8.83 6.59
N ALA A 51 -16.69 8.03 7.32
CA ALA A 51 -17.25 7.04 8.25
C ALA A 51 -17.91 7.73 9.45
N MET A 52 -18.78 7.01 10.16
CA MET A 52 -19.33 7.47 11.43
C MET A 52 -18.22 7.59 12.50
N GLN A 53 -17.30 6.62 12.53
CA GLN A 53 -16.17 6.59 13.44
C GLN A 53 -14.97 5.91 12.77
N GLY A 54 -13.75 6.38 13.01
CA GLY A 54 -12.54 5.84 12.40
C GLY A 54 -12.39 6.21 10.92
N GLY A 55 -11.75 5.35 10.15
CA GLY A 55 -11.47 5.61 8.73
C GLY A 55 -10.48 6.76 8.52
N ILE A 56 -9.65 7.03 9.54
CA ILE A 56 -8.62 8.06 9.52
C ILE A 56 -7.53 7.66 8.53
N SER A 57 -7.19 8.57 7.65
CA SER A 57 -6.07 8.41 6.74
C SER A 57 -4.76 8.70 7.50
N GLN A 58 -3.78 7.83 7.34
CA GLN A 58 -2.45 7.99 7.90
C GLN A 58 -1.45 8.08 6.75
N VAL A 59 -0.52 9.03 6.84
CA VAL A 59 0.44 9.30 5.77
C VAL A 59 1.83 9.45 6.36
N MET A 60 2.81 8.74 5.78
CA MET A 60 4.21 8.74 6.21
C MET A 60 5.13 9.02 5.02
N SER A 61 6.12 9.88 5.23
CA SER A 61 7.19 10.09 4.24
C SER A 61 8.07 8.85 4.14
N VAL A 62 8.27 8.36 2.92
CA VAL A 62 9.24 7.27 2.63
C VAL A 62 10.65 7.68 3.05
N ALA A 63 11.05 8.94 2.83
CA ALA A 63 12.37 9.42 3.23
C ALA A 63 12.55 9.38 4.76
N THR A 64 11.52 9.76 5.52
CA THR A 64 11.54 9.69 6.99
C THR A 64 11.62 8.24 7.47
N ALA A 65 10.80 7.36 6.91
CA ALA A 65 10.83 5.93 7.26
C ALA A 65 12.17 5.29 6.90
N HIS A 66 12.73 5.62 5.73
CA HIS A 66 14.05 5.15 5.31
C HIS A 66 15.16 5.60 6.28
N ALA A 67 15.17 6.88 6.67
CA ALA A 67 16.16 7.41 7.61
C ALA A 67 16.05 6.75 8.99
N ALA A 68 14.83 6.49 9.46
CA ALA A 68 14.60 5.77 10.71
C ALA A 68 15.10 4.31 10.65
N LEU A 69 14.88 3.63 9.51
CA LEU A 69 15.42 2.28 9.27
C LEU A 69 16.95 2.29 9.23
N GLU A 70 17.55 3.22 8.51
CA GLU A 70 19.02 3.35 8.41
C GLU A 70 19.66 3.61 9.77
N GLN A 71 19.00 4.39 10.63
CA GLN A 71 19.49 4.67 11.99
C GLN A 71 19.36 3.47 12.92
N ARG A 72 18.27 2.71 12.84
CA ARG A 72 17.93 1.65 13.80
C ARG A 72 18.37 0.25 13.38
N HIS A 73 18.40 0.02 12.06
CA HIS A 73 18.66 -1.29 11.46
C HIS A 73 19.61 -1.17 10.25
N PRO A 74 20.78 -0.49 10.39
CA PRO A 74 21.70 -0.26 9.28
C PRO A 74 22.15 -1.55 8.59
N GLU A 75 22.24 -2.66 9.33
CA GLU A 75 22.62 -3.98 8.83
C GLU A 75 21.58 -4.58 7.86
N LEU A 76 20.31 -4.17 7.94
CA LEU A 76 19.23 -4.68 7.09
C LEU A 76 18.99 -3.84 5.84
N MET A 77 19.59 -2.65 5.74
CA MET A 77 19.36 -1.74 4.62
C MET A 77 19.73 -2.36 3.27
N ALA A 78 20.84 -3.08 3.21
CA ALA A 78 21.26 -3.74 1.98
C ALA A 78 20.22 -4.75 1.47
N ARG A 79 19.49 -5.44 2.37
CA ARG A 79 18.43 -6.37 1.98
C ARG A 79 17.24 -5.64 1.34
N LEU A 80 16.89 -4.47 1.82
CA LEU A 80 15.74 -3.69 1.34
C LEU A 80 15.95 -3.13 -0.08
N TYR A 81 17.19 -3.05 -0.56
CA TYR A 81 17.55 -2.68 -1.93
C TYR A 81 17.73 -3.88 -2.88
N ARG A 82 17.61 -5.13 -2.38
CA ARG A 82 17.59 -6.34 -3.21
C ARG A 82 16.15 -6.76 -3.52
N PRO A 83 15.89 -7.46 -4.64
CA PRO A 83 14.54 -7.85 -5.03
C PRO A 83 13.84 -8.73 -3.98
N PHE A 84 12.55 -8.48 -3.83
CA PHE A 84 11.56 -9.33 -3.17
C PHE A 84 10.59 -9.85 -4.22
N TRP A 85 9.98 -11.01 -3.99
CA TRP A 85 8.89 -11.51 -4.79
C TRP A 85 7.56 -10.97 -4.26
N TYR A 86 6.79 -10.33 -5.14
CA TYR A 86 5.45 -9.81 -4.86
C TYR A 86 4.41 -10.67 -5.56
N ASP A 87 3.30 -11.01 -4.89
CA ASP A 87 2.09 -11.52 -5.53
C ASP A 87 1.43 -10.38 -6.33
N ARG A 88 1.15 -10.63 -7.60
CA ARG A 88 0.49 -9.66 -8.50
C ARG A 88 -1.03 -9.62 -8.36
N HIS A 89 -1.62 -10.27 -7.37
CA HIS A 89 -3.07 -10.32 -7.11
C HIS A 89 -3.92 -10.69 -8.34
N ALA A 90 -3.45 -11.60 -9.18
CA ALA A 90 -4.08 -11.92 -10.45
C ALA A 90 -4.31 -10.70 -11.39
N GLU A 91 -3.55 -9.63 -11.21
CA GLU A 91 -3.56 -8.44 -12.05
C GLU A 91 -2.56 -8.52 -13.23
N HIS A 92 -2.12 -9.70 -13.55
CA HIS A 92 -1.28 -10.02 -14.69
C HIS A 92 -2.13 -10.49 -15.89
N GLN A 93 -1.58 -10.40 -17.08
CA GLN A 93 -2.23 -10.94 -18.28
C GLN A 93 -2.18 -12.47 -18.25
N PRO A 94 -3.11 -13.16 -18.95
CA PRO A 94 -3.01 -14.60 -19.15
C PRO A 94 -1.64 -14.97 -19.74
N GLY A 95 -0.92 -15.89 -19.10
CA GLY A 95 0.41 -16.32 -19.50
C GLY A 95 1.59 -15.50 -18.93
N GLU A 96 1.35 -14.38 -18.29
CA GLU A 96 2.38 -13.65 -17.52
C GLU A 96 2.61 -14.31 -16.16
N PRO A 97 3.81 -14.15 -15.54
CA PRO A 97 4.09 -14.66 -14.20
C PRO A 97 3.12 -14.09 -13.15
N THR A 98 2.72 -14.93 -12.20
CA THR A 98 1.86 -14.56 -11.06
C THR A 98 2.60 -13.71 -10.02
N THR A 99 3.93 -13.72 -10.05
CA THR A 99 4.79 -12.96 -9.15
C THR A 99 5.67 -12.01 -9.94
N PHE A 100 6.07 -10.92 -9.28
CA PHE A 100 6.97 -9.89 -9.81
C PHE A 100 8.11 -9.66 -8.84
N ALA A 101 9.33 -9.44 -9.34
CA ALA A 101 10.51 -9.22 -8.52
C ALA A 101 10.97 -7.75 -8.59
N ALA A 102 11.05 -7.08 -7.45
CA ALA A 102 11.59 -5.72 -7.35
C ALA A 102 12.12 -5.44 -5.94
N PRO A 103 13.04 -4.49 -5.77
CA PRO A 103 13.45 -4.03 -4.44
C PRO A 103 12.33 -3.23 -3.77
N MET A 104 12.37 -3.20 -2.43
CA MET A 104 11.46 -2.34 -1.67
C MET A 104 11.83 -0.88 -1.80
N PHE A 105 13.12 -0.54 -1.75
CA PHE A 105 13.60 0.82 -1.96
C PHE A 105 14.41 0.93 -3.24
N GLU A 106 14.22 2.04 -3.94
CA GLU A 106 14.96 2.42 -5.13
C GLU A 106 15.45 3.86 -4.98
N ARG A 107 16.65 4.17 -5.49
CA ARG A 107 17.13 5.55 -5.64
C ARG A 107 16.67 6.08 -6.98
N GLY A 108 15.91 7.18 -6.96
CA GLY A 108 15.59 7.94 -8.17
C GLY A 108 16.85 8.61 -8.76
N ALA A 109 16.80 8.96 -10.04
CA ALA A 109 17.87 9.70 -10.69
C ALA A 109 18.13 11.09 -10.07
N ASP A 110 17.12 11.63 -9.42
CA ASP A 110 17.13 12.88 -8.65
C ASP A 110 17.64 12.72 -7.20
N GLY A 111 18.09 11.50 -6.84
CA GLY A 111 18.55 11.17 -5.49
C GLY A 111 17.43 10.87 -4.49
N THR A 112 16.16 11.00 -4.87
CA THR A 112 15.04 10.67 -3.98
C THR A 112 14.95 9.18 -3.70
N THR A 113 14.49 8.81 -2.51
CA THR A 113 14.17 7.42 -2.18
C THR A 113 12.72 7.15 -2.56
N LYS A 114 12.51 6.14 -3.40
CA LYS A 114 11.18 5.63 -3.78
C LYS A 114 10.94 4.29 -3.13
N ALA A 115 9.68 3.98 -2.80
CA ALA A 115 9.33 2.73 -2.16
C ALA A 115 8.30 1.90 -2.94
N ARG A 116 8.31 0.59 -2.65
CA ARG A 116 7.28 -0.40 -2.96
C ARG A 116 6.88 -1.06 -1.64
N LEU A 117 5.93 -0.44 -0.96
CA LEU A 117 5.43 -0.93 0.32
C LEU A 117 4.21 -1.83 0.08
N ALA A 118 4.43 -3.13 0.09
CA ALA A 118 3.40 -4.14 -0.08
C ALA A 118 3.83 -5.42 0.65
N LEU A 119 3.89 -5.33 2.01
CA LEU A 119 4.47 -6.38 2.83
C LEU A 119 3.67 -7.69 2.75
N SER A 120 2.34 -7.61 2.74
CA SER A 120 1.45 -8.76 2.57
C SER A 120 1.68 -9.45 1.23
N GLU A 121 1.86 -8.68 0.17
CA GLU A 121 2.12 -9.17 -1.17
C GLU A 121 3.50 -9.82 -1.31
N ILE A 122 4.49 -9.37 -0.50
CA ILE A 122 5.78 -10.06 -0.41
C ILE A 122 5.59 -11.44 0.22
N HIS A 123 4.91 -11.53 1.37
CA HIS A 123 4.65 -12.84 2.00
C HIS A 123 3.91 -13.79 1.05
N ALA A 124 2.84 -13.31 0.41
CA ALA A 124 2.09 -14.09 -0.57
C ALA A 124 2.92 -14.48 -1.80
N GLY A 125 3.81 -13.61 -2.27
CA GLY A 125 4.69 -13.88 -3.40
C GLY A 125 5.66 -15.04 -3.14
N TYR A 126 6.26 -15.12 -1.96
CA TYR A 126 7.11 -16.25 -1.56
C TYR A 126 6.27 -17.53 -1.40
N GLU A 127 5.07 -17.45 -0.83
CA GLU A 127 4.16 -18.59 -0.70
C GLU A 127 3.76 -19.15 -2.07
N LEU A 128 3.38 -18.31 -3.03
CA LEU A 128 3.02 -18.71 -4.40
C LEU A 128 4.17 -19.41 -5.13
N ARG A 129 5.41 -19.08 -4.79
CA ARG A 129 6.61 -19.71 -5.34
C ARG A 129 7.03 -20.99 -4.61
N GLY A 130 6.36 -21.34 -3.51
CA GLY A 130 6.78 -22.44 -2.64
C GLY A 130 8.11 -22.18 -1.93
N GLU A 131 8.54 -20.91 -1.82
CA GLU A 131 9.78 -20.47 -1.19
C GLU A 131 9.49 -19.97 0.23
N ARG A 132 10.46 -20.12 1.13
CA ARG A 132 10.41 -19.52 2.47
C ARG A 132 11.25 -18.26 2.51
N LEU A 133 10.80 -17.29 3.29
CA LEU A 133 11.63 -16.14 3.65
C LEU A 133 12.84 -16.64 4.45
N ASP A 134 14.05 -16.26 4.01
CA ASP A 134 15.23 -16.44 4.83
C ASP A 134 15.23 -15.50 6.05
N ASN A 135 16.12 -15.75 7.01
CA ASN A 135 16.15 -14.98 8.26
C ASN A 135 16.42 -13.48 8.03
N GLU A 136 17.29 -13.14 7.08
CA GLU A 136 17.61 -11.74 6.74
C GLU A 136 16.38 -11.05 6.15
N THR A 137 15.69 -11.70 5.24
CA THR A 137 14.46 -11.19 4.62
C THR A 137 13.35 -11.00 5.67
N ALA A 138 13.13 -12.00 6.52
CA ALA A 138 12.12 -11.90 7.59
C ALA A 138 12.44 -10.77 8.57
N ALA A 139 13.71 -10.63 8.99
CA ALA A 139 14.14 -9.56 9.88
C ALA A 139 13.96 -8.17 9.22
N ALA A 140 14.30 -8.04 7.92
CA ALA A 140 14.13 -6.78 7.21
C ALA A 140 12.66 -6.36 7.10
N LEU A 141 11.75 -7.30 6.80
CA LEU A 141 10.30 -7.00 6.76
C LEU A 141 9.76 -6.62 8.14
N ALA A 142 10.20 -7.31 9.20
CA ALA A 142 9.82 -6.99 10.57
C ALA A 142 10.32 -5.60 11.00
N ALA A 143 11.55 -5.22 10.63
CA ALA A 143 12.10 -3.88 10.87
C ALA A 143 11.28 -2.80 10.15
N VAL A 144 10.94 -3.01 8.88
CA VAL A 144 10.06 -2.10 8.12
C VAL A 144 8.72 -1.94 8.83
N GLN A 145 8.06 -3.05 9.19
CA GLN A 145 6.78 -2.99 9.90
C GLN A 145 6.90 -2.21 11.20
N SER A 146 7.95 -2.47 12.00
CA SER A 146 8.17 -1.80 13.30
C SER A 146 8.35 -0.28 13.16
N VAL A 147 8.97 0.19 12.08
CA VAL A 147 9.13 1.63 11.80
C VAL A 147 7.80 2.24 11.34
N PHE A 148 7.04 1.55 10.48
CA PHE A 148 5.76 2.06 10.00
C PHE A 148 4.67 2.05 11.07
N ASP A 149 4.79 1.23 12.10
CA ASP A 149 3.84 1.19 13.22
C ASP A 149 4.07 2.33 14.26
N GLN A 150 5.09 3.20 14.05
CA GLN A 150 5.40 4.28 14.98
C GLN A 150 4.54 5.52 14.74
N PRO A 151 3.69 5.92 15.71
CA PRO A 151 2.76 7.02 15.52
C PRO A 151 3.44 8.38 15.32
N GLU A 152 4.66 8.56 15.84
CA GLU A 152 5.42 9.80 15.70
C GLU A 152 5.99 10.02 14.28
N LEU A 153 6.00 9.00 13.43
CA LEU A 153 6.52 9.09 12.08
C LEU A 153 5.46 9.35 11.01
N HIS A 154 4.18 9.37 11.36
CA HIS A 154 3.10 9.62 10.43
C HIS A 154 2.18 10.74 10.89
N VAL A 155 1.44 11.31 9.95
CA VAL A 155 0.36 12.26 10.23
C VAL A 155 -0.99 11.60 10.01
N GLU A 156 -1.98 11.98 10.82
CA GLU A 156 -3.35 11.52 10.73
C GLU A 156 -4.26 12.60 10.17
N LEU A 157 -5.10 12.23 9.24
CA LEU A 157 -5.99 13.13 8.52
C LEU A 157 -7.41 12.56 8.49
N GLY A 158 -8.35 13.23 9.14
CA GLY A 158 -9.78 12.96 8.98
C GLY A 158 -10.30 13.59 7.68
N PHE A 159 -11.15 12.88 6.96
CA PHE A 159 -11.78 13.41 5.76
C PHE A 159 -13.10 14.12 6.09
N ALA A 160 -13.33 15.27 5.44
CA ALA A 160 -14.66 15.87 5.30
C ALA A 160 -15.16 15.72 3.84
N PRO A 161 -16.49 15.76 3.60
CA PRO A 161 -17.04 15.69 2.25
C PRO A 161 -16.44 16.77 1.33
N GLY A 162 -16.08 16.39 0.11
CA GLY A 162 -15.45 17.25 -0.90
C GLY A 162 -13.95 17.42 -0.77
N GLN A 163 -13.32 16.94 0.31
CA GLN A 163 -11.86 16.99 0.42
C GLN A 163 -11.19 15.93 -0.47
N ILE A 164 -10.04 16.29 -1.00
CA ILE A 164 -9.20 15.42 -1.81
C ILE A 164 -7.85 15.25 -1.11
N GLN A 165 -7.48 14.01 -0.82
CA GLN A 165 -6.10 13.64 -0.50
C GLN A 165 -5.38 13.31 -1.81
N TYR A 166 -4.22 13.93 -2.00
CA TYR A 166 -3.36 13.69 -3.16
C TYR A 166 -1.96 13.34 -2.67
N VAL A 167 -1.51 12.13 -2.93
CA VAL A 167 -0.22 11.64 -2.45
C VAL A 167 0.67 11.16 -3.61
N ASN A 168 1.97 11.46 -3.51
CA ASN A 168 2.98 10.83 -4.33
C ASN A 168 3.15 9.39 -3.84
N ASN A 169 2.63 8.44 -4.61
CA ASN A 169 2.56 7.03 -4.23
C ASN A 169 3.93 6.35 -4.10
N ARG A 170 4.98 6.92 -4.66
CA ARG A 170 6.34 6.36 -4.58
C ARG A 170 7.16 6.95 -3.43
N ALA A 171 6.79 8.16 -2.98
CA ALA A 171 7.48 8.89 -1.93
C ALA A 171 6.73 8.89 -0.58
N THR A 172 5.51 8.31 -0.54
CA THR A 172 4.62 8.40 0.61
C THR A 172 3.93 7.05 0.84
N GLY A 173 4.17 6.42 1.99
CA GLY A 173 3.33 5.33 2.47
C GLY A 173 2.02 5.88 3.02
N HIS A 174 0.91 5.18 2.79
CA HIS A 174 -0.39 5.56 3.33
C HIS A 174 -1.12 4.37 3.93
N ALA A 175 -1.94 4.66 4.93
CA ALA A 175 -2.70 3.68 5.70
C ALA A 175 -4.09 4.23 6.03
N ARG A 176 -4.94 3.39 6.58
CA ARG A 176 -6.27 3.78 7.06
C ARG A 176 -6.63 2.96 8.29
N THR A 177 -7.08 3.62 9.34
CA THR A 177 -7.62 2.92 10.50
C THR A 177 -8.91 2.16 10.14
N GLU A 178 -9.25 1.13 10.91
CA GLU A 178 -10.57 0.52 10.83
C GLU A 178 -11.68 1.57 11.02
N PHE A 179 -12.88 1.27 10.58
CA PHE A 179 -14.00 2.19 10.72
C PHE A 179 -15.33 1.50 10.95
N THR A 180 -16.24 2.25 11.57
CA THR A 180 -17.65 1.91 11.69
C THR A 180 -18.46 2.85 10.83
N ASP A 181 -19.32 2.30 9.97
CA ASP A 181 -20.21 3.06 9.13
C ASP A 181 -21.50 3.45 9.81
N PHE A 182 -22.17 4.44 9.24
CA PHE A 182 -23.57 4.72 9.55
C PHE A 182 -24.44 3.52 9.13
N PRO A 183 -25.54 3.25 9.85
CA PRO A 183 -26.47 2.19 9.48
C PRO A 183 -27.19 2.49 8.16
N GLU A 184 -27.44 3.77 7.85
CA GLU A 184 -28.11 4.20 6.63
C GLU A 184 -27.17 4.06 5.42
N PRO A 185 -27.58 3.29 4.38
CA PRO A 185 -26.71 3.01 3.22
C PRO A 185 -26.18 4.25 2.50
N GLU A 186 -26.99 5.31 2.42
CA GLU A 186 -26.64 6.57 1.74
C GLU A 186 -25.63 7.42 2.53
N ARG A 187 -25.42 7.13 3.81
CA ARG A 187 -24.47 7.82 4.68
C ARG A 187 -23.17 7.05 4.87
N LYS A 188 -23.09 5.82 4.38
CA LYS A 188 -21.89 5.01 4.53
C LYS A 188 -20.68 5.66 3.92
N ARG A 189 -19.52 5.38 4.54
CA ARG A 189 -18.23 5.86 4.03
C ARG A 189 -18.06 5.53 2.55
N HIS A 190 -17.77 6.57 1.78
CA HIS A 190 -17.55 6.45 0.34
C HIS A 190 -16.49 7.44 -0.11
N LEU A 191 -15.35 6.92 -0.58
CA LEU A 191 -14.34 7.71 -1.26
C LEU A 191 -14.22 7.23 -2.71
N VAL A 192 -13.82 8.13 -3.59
CA VAL A 192 -13.51 7.80 -4.99
C VAL A 192 -12.00 7.91 -5.16
N ARG A 193 -11.37 6.83 -5.62
CA ARG A 193 -9.94 6.76 -5.88
C ARG A 193 -9.64 6.93 -7.36
N LEU A 194 -8.61 7.73 -7.65
CA LEU A 194 -8.03 7.89 -8.98
C LEU A 194 -6.52 7.64 -8.91
N TRP A 195 -6.03 6.79 -9.81
CA TRP A 195 -4.60 6.60 -10.04
C TRP A 195 -4.14 7.41 -11.26
N LEU A 196 -3.05 8.16 -11.08
CA LEU A 196 -2.38 8.90 -12.13
C LEU A 196 -1.04 8.24 -12.42
N ARG A 197 -0.75 8.02 -13.70
CA ARG A 197 0.46 7.36 -14.19
C ARG A 197 1.06 8.18 -15.31
N ASP A 198 2.38 8.36 -15.29
CA ASP A 198 3.14 8.96 -16.41
C ASP A 198 3.50 7.89 -17.45
N ALA A 199 3.66 6.64 -17.02
CA ALA A 199 4.04 5.51 -17.86
C ALA A 199 3.16 4.28 -17.59
N GLY A 200 3.34 3.24 -18.41
CA GLY A 200 2.62 1.99 -18.28
C GLY A 200 1.30 1.96 -19.04
N ARG A 201 0.53 0.89 -18.85
CA ARG A 201 -0.74 0.69 -19.54
C ARG A 201 -1.82 1.58 -18.92
N ARG A 202 -2.69 2.15 -19.75
CA ARG A 202 -3.91 2.86 -19.30
C ARG A 202 -4.87 1.95 -18.53
N GLY A 203 -4.79 0.66 -18.76
CA GLY A 203 -5.50 -0.34 -17.98
C GLY A 203 -4.95 -0.44 -16.56
N TYR A 204 -5.71 -1.08 -15.71
CA TYR A 204 -5.50 -1.30 -14.33
C TYR A 204 -4.26 -2.17 -13.98
N ARG A 205 -3.87 -3.03 -14.89
CA ARG A 205 -2.80 -4.01 -14.72
C ARG A 205 -1.49 -3.38 -15.18
N GLY A 206 -0.70 -2.92 -14.25
CA GLY A 206 0.56 -2.20 -14.49
C GLY A 206 1.62 -3.00 -15.19
#